data_8f0758ab8a419ac411063bff066a0d04
#
_entry.id   8f0758ab8a419ac411063bff066a0d04
#
_cell.length_a   1.000
_cell.length_b   1.000
_cell.length_c   1.000
_cell.angle_alpha   90.00
_cell.angle_beta   90.00
_cell.angle_gamma   90.00
#
_symmetry.space_group_name_H-M   'P 1'
#
loop_
_entity.id
_entity.type
_entity.pdbx_description
1 polymer ?
#
loop_
_entity_poly.entity_id
_entity_poly.type
_entity_poly.pdbx_seq_one_letter_code
_entity_poly.pdbx_strand_id
1 'polypeptide(L)'
;MRITVLGKSPSWQDADGACSGYLVEERETCVLLDCGNGVFSKLRCFRDYAAVDAVVISHMHADHFLDLVPFAYALTYAPRQQPATGSHAPARPALHAPRGARDLFRRVVGAWGSEDLIEKAFDLHEYGAGDELAIGSLKLRFSRVPHFVPTHAVEFSSALNGAARFTFGADSGPSDDLVRFADGADLLMLEATLPTPESDGERGHLTPAEAGEHATRARARRLVLTHISDELDELWAKAEAEKFFRGPVTVAREGAVYEVPVQASRLPA
;
A
#
# COMPACT_ATOMS: atom_id res chain seq x y z
N MET A 1 13.61 4.05 7.14
CA MET A 1 12.20 3.69 6.90
C MET A 1 12.11 2.18 6.81
N ARG A 2 11.08 1.59 7.40
CA ARG A 2 10.86 0.13 7.46
C ARG A 2 9.51 -0.19 6.86
N ILE A 3 9.45 -1.20 5.99
CA ILE A 3 8.21 -1.66 5.36
C ILE A 3 8.00 -3.13 5.74
N THR A 4 6.87 -3.45 6.39
CA THR A 4 6.48 -4.82 6.71
C THR A 4 5.30 -5.23 5.81
N VAL A 5 5.41 -6.35 5.11
CA VAL A 5 4.33 -6.89 4.29
C VAL A 5 3.32 -7.58 5.20
N LEU A 6 2.09 -7.12 5.21
CA LEU A 6 0.98 -7.75 5.94
C LEU A 6 0.18 -8.67 5.03
N GLY A 7 0.06 -8.30 3.76
CA GLY A 7 -0.62 -9.05 2.73
C GLY A 7 -0.10 -8.67 1.35
N LYS A 8 -0.09 -9.62 0.42
CA LYS A 8 0.49 -9.47 -0.92
C LYS A 8 -0.35 -10.11 -2.02
N SER A 9 -1.47 -10.74 -1.65
CA SER A 9 -2.32 -11.44 -2.61
C SER A 9 -3.14 -10.45 -3.44
N PRO A 10 -3.51 -10.82 -4.67
CA PRO A 10 -4.40 -10.02 -5.53
C PRO A 10 -5.86 -10.06 -5.03
N SER A 11 -6.82 -10.08 -5.94
CA SER A 11 -8.25 -9.99 -5.63
C SER A 11 -8.80 -11.08 -4.69
N TRP A 12 -8.05 -12.15 -4.46
CA TRP A 12 -8.34 -13.21 -3.48
C TRP A 12 -7.09 -13.54 -2.67
N GLN A 13 -7.29 -13.92 -1.42
CA GLN A 13 -6.18 -14.25 -0.52
C GLN A 13 -5.58 -15.62 -0.87
N ASP A 14 -4.27 -15.72 -0.71
CA ASP A 14 -3.59 -17.01 -0.56
C ASP A 14 -4.12 -17.75 0.67
N ALA A 15 -3.88 -19.06 0.75
CA ALA A 15 -4.23 -19.83 1.95
C ALA A 15 -3.53 -19.23 3.18
N ASP A 16 -4.31 -18.93 4.23
CA ASP A 16 -3.88 -18.20 5.43
C ASP A 16 -3.28 -16.80 5.16
N GLY A 17 -3.42 -16.28 3.94
CA GLY A 17 -2.88 -15.01 3.48
C GLY A 17 -3.83 -13.83 3.62
N ALA A 18 -3.36 -12.68 3.15
CA ALA A 18 -4.11 -11.44 3.06
C ALA A 18 -3.88 -10.76 1.71
N CYS A 19 -4.88 -10.01 1.24
CA CYS A 19 -4.75 -9.12 0.10
C CYS A 19 -3.80 -7.95 0.41
N SER A 20 -3.72 -6.95 -0.45
CA SER A 20 -2.75 -5.86 -0.34
C SER A 20 -2.80 -5.12 1.00
N GLY A 21 -1.67 -5.08 1.71
CA GLY A 21 -1.50 -4.31 2.93
C GLY A 21 -0.05 -4.26 3.40
N TYR A 22 0.44 -3.05 3.67
CA TYR A 22 1.84 -2.82 4.02
C TYR A 22 1.94 -1.82 5.17
N LEU A 23 2.73 -2.17 6.19
CA LEU A 23 3.00 -1.28 7.31
C LEU A 23 4.28 -0.50 7.03
N VAL A 24 4.18 0.81 6.93
CA VAL A 24 5.30 1.72 6.68
C VAL A 24 5.62 2.49 7.97
N GLU A 25 6.81 2.29 8.50
CA GLU A 25 7.23 2.85 9.78
C GLU A 25 8.50 3.67 9.64
N GLU A 26 8.53 4.83 10.28
CA GLU A 26 9.74 5.60 10.47
C GLU A 26 9.72 6.29 11.84
N ARG A 27 10.67 5.94 12.72
CA ARG A 27 10.66 6.35 14.13
C ARG A 27 9.33 5.97 14.80
N GLU A 28 8.61 6.96 15.33
CA GLU A 28 7.31 6.74 15.99
C GLU A 28 6.13 6.76 14.99
N THR A 29 6.38 7.17 13.74
CA THR A 29 5.32 7.26 12.72
C THR A 29 5.02 5.89 12.14
N CYS A 30 3.73 5.53 12.09
CA CYS A 30 3.21 4.26 11.62
C CYS A 30 2.04 4.48 10.66
N VAL A 31 2.22 4.15 9.39
CA VAL A 31 1.20 4.27 8.34
C VAL A 31 0.88 2.89 7.77
N LEU A 32 -0.40 2.56 7.71
CA LEU A 32 -0.89 1.39 6.98
C LEU A 32 -1.20 1.81 5.53
N LEU A 33 -0.48 1.23 4.57
CA LEU A 33 -0.72 1.40 3.14
C LEU A 33 -1.54 0.22 2.64
N ASP A 34 -2.73 0.49 2.16
CA ASP A 34 -3.81 -0.45 1.84
C ASP A 34 -4.25 -1.32 3.03
N CYS A 35 -5.51 -1.73 3.01
CA CYS A 35 -6.15 -2.53 4.05
C CYS A 35 -7.13 -3.52 3.40
N GLY A 36 -6.60 -4.40 2.55
CA GLY A 36 -7.36 -5.44 1.88
C GLY A 36 -7.78 -6.57 2.82
N ASN A 37 -8.53 -7.52 2.30
CA ASN A 37 -9.08 -8.63 3.06
C ASN A 37 -7.98 -9.40 3.82
N GLY A 38 -8.14 -9.58 5.13
CA GLY A 38 -7.19 -10.28 6.01
C GLY A 38 -6.13 -9.36 6.63
N VAL A 39 -5.92 -8.16 6.10
CA VAL A 39 -4.87 -7.23 6.54
C VAL A 39 -5.07 -6.77 7.99
N PHE A 40 -6.30 -6.49 8.41
CA PHE A 40 -6.56 -6.07 9.79
C PHE A 40 -6.17 -7.14 10.82
N SER A 41 -6.42 -8.41 10.51
CA SER A 41 -5.98 -9.52 11.35
C SER A 41 -4.45 -9.60 11.43
N LYS A 42 -3.78 -9.51 10.29
CA LYS A 42 -2.31 -9.52 10.21
C LYS A 42 -1.69 -8.31 10.92
N LEU A 43 -2.24 -7.09 10.74
CA LEU A 43 -1.79 -5.89 11.44
C LEU A 43 -1.69 -6.11 12.95
N ARG A 44 -2.69 -6.75 13.55
CA ARG A 44 -2.74 -7.02 14.99
C ARG A 44 -1.66 -7.98 15.50
N CYS A 45 -1.02 -8.73 14.61
CA CYS A 45 0.14 -9.56 14.96
C CYS A 45 1.44 -8.73 15.06
N PHE A 46 1.53 -7.60 14.36
CA PHE A 46 2.74 -6.78 14.27
C PHE A 46 2.64 -5.47 15.06
N ARG A 47 1.44 -4.90 15.15
CA ARG A 47 1.24 -3.58 15.77
C ARG A 47 -0.08 -3.52 16.52
N ASP A 48 -0.11 -2.69 17.57
CA ASP A 48 -1.38 -2.25 18.14
C ASP A 48 -2.14 -1.41 17.11
N TYR A 49 -3.33 -1.84 16.73
CA TYR A 49 -4.14 -1.14 15.73
C TYR A 49 -4.53 0.29 16.15
N ALA A 50 -4.61 0.56 17.46
CA ALA A 50 -4.90 1.89 17.98
C ALA A 50 -3.67 2.84 17.92
N ALA A 51 -2.48 2.32 17.61
CA ALA A 51 -1.25 3.08 17.45
C ALA A 51 -0.87 3.31 15.98
N VAL A 52 -1.78 3.08 15.04
CA VAL A 52 -1.64 3.46 13.64
C VAL A 52 -1.99 4.95 13.53
N ASP A 53 -1.07 5.76 12.99
CA ASP A 53 -1.29 7.20 12.82
C ASP A 53 -2.21 7.51 11.64
N ALA A 54 -2.04 6.77 10.55
CA ALA A 54 -2.88 6.93 9.36
C ALA A 54 -2.99 5.64 8.54
N VAL A 55 -4.08 5.54 7.79
CA VAL A 55 -4.27 4.57 6.71
C VAL A 55 -4.30 5.31 5.39
N VAL A 56 -3.62 4.79 4.37
CA VAL A 56 -3.59 5.34 3.01
C VAL A 56 -4.07 4.26 2.06
N ILE A 57 -5.13 4.51 1.31
CA ILE A 57 -5.69 3.57 0.33
C ILE A 57 -5.29 4.02 -1.07
N SER A 58 -4.64 3.15 -1.82
CA SER A 58 -4.16 3.42 -3.18
C SER A 58 -5.31 3.56 -4.19
N HIS A 59 -6.31 2.70 -4.09
CA HIS A 59 -7.52 2.70 -4.92
C HIS A 59 -8.67 1.92 -4.27
N MET A 60 -9.83 1.96 -4.92
CA MET A 60 -11.08 1.49 -4.32
C MET A 60 -11.55 0.13 -4.83
N HIS A 61 -10.63 -0.81 -5.11
CA HIS A 61 -10.97 -2.24 -5.22
C HIS A 61 -11.01 -2.90 -3.84
N ALA A 62 -11.85 -3.90 -3.67
CA ALA A 62 -12.16 -4.52 -2.39
C ALA A 62 -10.91 -5.09 -1.68
N ASP A 63 -10.01 -5.67 -2.43
CA ASP A 63 -8.74 -6.26 -1.98
C ASP A 63 -7.70 -5.24 -1.52
N HIS A 64 -8.02 -3.94 -1.59
CA HIS A 64 -7.18 -2.85 -1.06
C HIS A 64 -7.80 -2.10 0.11
N PHE A 65 -9.12 -2.26 0.39
CA PHE A 65 -9.73 -1.49 1.48
C PHE A 65 -10.73 -2.24 2.36
N LEU A 66 -11.17 -3.45 2.00
CA LEU A 66 -12.37 -4.02 2.63
C LEU A 66 -12.19 -4.32 4.13
N ASP A 67 -10.98 -4.58 4.60
CA ASP A 67 -10.70 -4.75 6.04
C ASP A 67 -10.74 -3.43 6.84
N LEU A 68 -10.95 -2.29 6.19
CA LEU A 68 -11.34 -1.07 6.92
C LEU A 68 -12.65 -1.27 7.68
N VAL A 69 -13.52 -2.17 7.23
CA VAL A 69 -14.80 -2.46 7.91
C VAL A 69 -14.56 -3.07 9.30
N PRO A 70 -13.92 -4.24 9.47
CA PRO A 70 -13.60 -4.77 10.80
C PRO A 70 -12.67 -3.85 11.59
N PHE A 71 -11.78 -3.11 10.95
CA PHE A 71 -10.94 -2.12 11.62
C PHE A 71 -11.81 -0.99 12.22
N ALA A 72 -12.76 -0.44 11.47
CA ALA A 72 -13.70 0.57 11.94
C ALA A 72 -14.56 0.06 13.11
N TYR A 73 -15.04 -1.18 13.04
CA TYR A 73 -15.75 -1.81 14.16
C TYR A 73 -14.86 -1.89 15.41
N ALA A 74 -13.59 -2.27 15.27
CA ALA A 74 -12.67 -2.34 16.40
C ALA A 74 -12.40 -0.95 17.01
N LEU A 75 -12.18 0.08 16.20
CA LEU A 75 -11.98 1.46 16.65
C LEU A 75 -13.24 2.03 17.34
N THR A 76 -14.42 1.61 16.89
CA THR A 76 -15.69 2.16 17.39
C THR A 76 -16.22 1.40 18.62
N TYR A 77 -16.11 0.06 18.66
CA TYR A 77 -16.83 -0.76 19.60
C TYR A 77 -15.97 -1.66 20.50
N ALA A 78 -14.66 -1.78 20.24
CA ALA A 78 -13.81 -2.61 21.10
C ALA A 78 -13.85 -2.08 22.56
N PRO A 79 -13.89 -2.96 23.59
CA PRO A 79 -14.01 -2.53 24.99
C PRO A 79 -12.98 -1.48 25.40
N ARG A 80 -11.72 -1.61 24.95
CA ARG A 80 -10.66 -0.65 25.26
C ARG A 80 -10.81 0.74 24.58
N GLN A 81 -11.68 0.84 23.59
CA GLN A 81 -11.99 2.11 22.91
C GLN A 81 -13.21 2.81 23.53
N GLN A 82 -13.86 2.18 24.56
CA GLN A 82 -14.99 2.77 25.22
C GLN A 82 -14.54 3.64 26.40
N PRO A 83 -15.02 4.90 26.52
CA PRO A 83 -14.62 5.82 27.60
C PRO A 83 -14.80 5.28 29.02
N ALA A 84 -15.83 4.42 29.24
CA ALA A 84 -16.12 3.83 30.54
C ALA A 84 -15.12 2.75 30.98
N THR A 85 -14.35 2.17 30.06
CA THR A 85 -13.42 1.06 30.35
C THR A 85 -11.97 1.38 30.00
N GLY A 86 -11.74 2.43 29.22
CA GLY A 86 -10.42 2.85 28.77
C GLY A 86 -9.84 4.02 29.58
N SER A 87 -8.54 3.98 29.82
CA SER A 87 -7.80 5.09 30.46
C SER A 87 -7.39 6.20 29.48
N HIS A 88 -7.64 6.02 28.18
CA HIS A 88 -7.24 6.92 27.11
C HIS A 88 -8.42 7.31 26.22
N ALA A 89 -8.31 8.43 25.52
CA ALA A 89 -9.26 8.81 24.47
C ALA A 89 -9.27 7.72 23.38
N PRO A 90 -10.45 7.42 22.77
CA PRO A 90 -10.54 6.49 21.66
C PRO A 90 -9.61 6.90 20.49
N ALA A 91 -8.91 5.92 19.93
CA ALA A 91 -8.08 6.17 18.75
C ALA A 91 -8.98 6.48 17.54
N ARG A 92 -8.56 7.48 16.75
CA ARG A 92 -9.23 7.87 15.50
C ARG A 92 -8.16 8.27 14.48
N PRO A 93 -7.50 7.27 13.85
CA PRO A 93 -6.44 7.52 12.88
C PRO A 93 -6.97 8.28 11.64
N ALA A 94 -6.09 9.03 10.97
CA ALA A 94 -6.43 9.61 9.68
C ALA A 94 -6.64 8.49 8.64
N LEU A 95 -7.57 8.70 7.71
CA LEU A 95 -7.78 7.82 6.55
C LEU A 95 -7.69 8.67 5.29
N HIS A 96 -6.64 8.44 4.50
CA HIS A 96 -6.46 9.10 3.21
C HIS A 96 -6.84 8.13 2.10
N ALA A 97 -7.80 8.49 1.26
CA ALA A 97 -8.30 7.65 0.17
C ALA A 97 -8.53 8.49 -1.10
N PRO A 98 -8.59 7.89 -2.29
CA PRO A 98 -8.87 8.61 -3.53
C PRO A 98 -10.22 9.34 -3.49
N ARG A 99 -10.33 10.42 -4.27
CA ARG A 99 -11.58 11.16 -4.42
C ARG A 99 -12.75 10.27 -4.80
N GLY A 100 -13.89 10.43 -4.12
CA GLY A 100 -15.09 9.59 -4.25
C GLY A 100 -15.13 8.41 -3.30
N ALA A 101 -14.10 8.20 -2.49
CA ALA A 101 -14.02 7.11 -1.52
C ALA A 101 -15.11 7.22 -0.45
N ARG A 102 -15.42 8.43 0.02
CA ARG A 102 -16.49 8.66 1.02
C ARG A 102 -17.83 8.08 0.58
N ASP A 103 -18.24 8.38 -0.64
CA ASP A 103 -19.53 7.89 -1.16
C ASP A 103 -19.50 6.38 -1.38
N LEU A 104 -18.36 5.82 -1.77
CA LEU A 104 -18.21 4.38 -1.92
C LEU A 104 -18.25 3.67 -0.57
N PHE A 105 -17.53 4.16 0.44
CA PHE A 105 -17.59 3.60 1.79
C PHE A 105 -19.02 3.60 2.33
N ARG A 106 -19.75 4.70 2.22
CA ARG A 106 -21.15 4.80 2.64
C ARG A 106 -22.06 3.78 1.96
N ARG A 107 -21.86 3.56 0.65
CA ARG A 107 -22.62 2.51 -0.08
C ARG A 107 -22.28 1.11 0.41
N VAL A 108 -21.00 0.82 0.65
CA VAL A 108 -20.56 -0.51 1.11
C VAL A 108 -21.13 -0.80 2.49
N VAL A 109 -20.86 0.05 3.48
CA VAL A 109 -21.32 -0.19 4.87
C VAL A 109 -22.81 0.13 5.06
N GLY A 110 -23.41 0.90 4.17
CA GLY A 110 -24.84 1.17 4.13
C GLY A 110 -25.68 -0.05 3.76
N ALA A 111 -25.10 -1.04 3.09
CA ALA A 111 -25.79 -2.30 2.77
C ALA A 111 -26.35 -3.03 4.01
N TRP A 112 -25.86 -2.70 5.19
CA TRP A 112 -26.38 -3.21 6.48
C TRP A 112 -26.72 -2.09 7.47
N GLY A 113 -26.97 -0.86 6.99
CA GLY A 113 -27.46 0.27 7.79
C GLY A 113 -26.40 0.95 8.67
N SER A 114 -25.16 1.00 8.22
CA SER A 114 -24.04 1.61 8.96
C SER A 114 -23.28 2.65 8.13
N GLU A 115 -24.00 3.51 7.41
CA GLU A 115 -23.46 4.43 6.40
C GLU A 115 -22.33 5.34 6.90
N ASP A 116 -22.30 5.63 8.18
CA ASP A 116 -21.31 6.52 8.82
C ASP A 116 -20.19 5.80 9.59
N LEU A 117 -20.12 4.46 9.49
CA LEU A 117 -19.18 3.64 10.27
C LEU A 117 -17.72 4.06 10.03
N ILE A 118 -17.32 4.25 8.77
CA ILE A 118 -15.93 4.61 8.43
C ILE A 118 -15.60 6.01 8.96
N GLU A 119 -16.50 6.97 8.76
CA GLU A 119 -16.30 8.38 9.19
C GLU A 119 -16.36 8.54 10.72
N LYS A 120 -17.03 7.64 11.44
CA LYS A 120 -16.98 7.59 12.91
C LYS A 120 -15.63 7.09 13.41
N ALA A 121 -15.09 6.07 12.74
CA ALA A 121 -13.85 5.41 13.17
C ALA A 121 -12.59 6.16 12.75
N PHE A 122 -12.62 6.82 11.60
CA PHE A 122 -11.47 7.46 10.98
C PHE A 122 -11.71 8.95 10.74
N ASP A 123 -10.63 9.72 10.69
CA ASP A 123 -10.64 11.07 10.14
C ASP A 123 -10.38 11.01 8.64
N LEU A 124 -11.49 10.98 7.86
CA LEU A 124 -11.45 10.70 6.43
C LEU A 124 -11.14 11.94 5.59
N HIS A 125 -10.06 11.86 4.83
CA HIS A 125 -9.59 12.84 3.85
C HIS A 125 -9.48 12.21 2.46
N GLU A 126 -9.93 12.92 1.43
CA GLU A 126 -9.78 12.47 0.05
C GLU A 126 -8.61 13.19 -0.62
N TYR A 127 -7.83 12.45 -1.41
CA TYR A 127 -6.69 12.97 -2.14
C TYR A 127 -6.80 12.70 -3.65
N GLY A 128 -5.96 13.39 -4.45
CA GLY A 128 -5.82 13.20 -5.89
C GLY A 128 -4.37 13.18 -6.34
N ALA A 129 -4.15 12.94 -7.62
CA ALA A 129 -2.82 13.00 -8.22
C ALA A 129 -2.19 14.39 -8.04
N GLY A 130 -0.91 14.41 -7.65
CA GLY A 130 -0.16 15.63 -7.40
C GLY A 130 -0.31 16.19 -5.99
N ASP A 131 -1.22 15.67 -5.17
CA ASP A 131 -1.31 16.06 -3.77
C ASP A 131 -0.07 15.54 -2.99
N GLU A 132 0.30 16.25 -1.94
CA GLU A 132 1.37 15.89 -1.02
C GLU A 132 0.82 15.89 0.41
N LEU A 133 1.23 14.90 1.20
CA LEU A 133 0.86 14.78 2.60
C LEU A 133 2.10 14.69 3.48
N ALA A 134 1.99 15.18 4.72
CA ALA A 134 2.96 14.95 5.77
C ALA A 134 2.27 14.21 6.92
N ILE A 135 2.80 13.03 7.28
CA ILE A 135 2.31 12.22 8.39
C ILE A 135 3.51 11.95 9.30
N GLY A 136 3.59 12.64 10.42
CA GLY A 136 4.73 12.53 11.33
C GLY A 136 6.08 12.74 10.62
N SER A 137 6.94 11.73 10.62
CA SER A 137 8.26 11.76 9.97
C SER A 137 8.24 11.36 8.50
N LEU A 138 7.09 11.09 7.92
CA LEU A 138 6.92 10.66 6.54
C LEU A 138 6.29 11.77 5.68
N LYS A 139 6.78 11.90 4.44
CA LYS A 139 6.14 12.69 3.37
C LYS A 139 5.66 11.73 2.30
N LEU A 140 4.45 11.94 1.81
CA LEU A 140 3.80 11.13 0.79
C LEU A 140 3.50 11.98 -0.44
N ARG A 141 3.65 11.37 -1.62
CA ARG A 141 3.21 11.94 -2.91
C ARG A 141 2.40 10.90 -3.66
N PHE A 142 1.52 11.36 -4.55
CA PHE A 142 0.61 10.51 -5.30
C PHE A 142 0.71 10.79 -6.80
N SER A 143 0.74 9.72 -7.61
CA SER A 143 0.71 9.80 -9.07
C SER A 143 -0.36 8.89 -9.63
N ARG A 144 -1.17 9.39 -10.57
CA ARG A 144 -2.15 8.56 -11.26
C ARG A 144 -1.46 7.47 -12.07
N VAL A 145 -2.01 6.26 -12.04
CA VAL A 145 -1.58 5.12 -12.85
C VAL A 145 -2.77 4.50 -13.59
N PRO A 146 -2.55 3.86 -14.76
CA PRO A 146 -3.62 3.22 -15.52
C PRO A 146 -4.11 1.96 -14.80
N HIS A 147 -5.40 1.94 -14.51
CA HIS A 147 -6.11 0.81 -13.93
C HIS A 147 -7.62 1.00 -14.14
N PHE A 148 -8.44 -0.03 -13.87
CA PHE A 148 -9.90 -0.04 -14.12
C PHE A 148 -10.69 0.96 -13.27
N VAL A 149 -10.12 1.43 -12.17
CA VAL A 149 -10.66 2.49 -11.31
C VAL A 149 -9.61 3.58 -11.05
N PRO A 150 -9.99 4.75 -10.50
CA PRO A 150 -9.04 5.77 -10.06
C PRO A 150 -7.97 5.21 -9.10
N THR A 151 -6.75 4.96 -9.60
CA THR A 151 -5.64 4.32 -8.87
C THR A 151 -4.43 5.25 -8.83
N HIS A 152 -3.71 5.23 -7.70
CA HIS A 152 -2.55 6.07 -7.48
C HIS A 152 -1.36 5.26 -6.94
N ALA A 153 -0.23 5.38 -7.61
CA ALA A 153 1.05 5.05 -7.01
C ALA A 153 1.33 5.99 -5.84
N VAL A 154 1.97 5.48 -4.80
CA VAL A 154 2.28 6.21 -3.57
C VAL A 154 3.77 6.17 -3.30
N GLU A 155 4.41 7.33 -3.18
CA GLU A 155 5.79 7.43 -2.73
C GLU A 155 5.86 7.91 -1.29
N PHE A 156 6.61 7.21 -0.48
CA PHE A 156 7.00 7.61 0.87
C PHE A 156 8.44 8.08 0.87
N SER A 157 8.69 9.23 1.47
CA SER A 157 10.03 9.73 1.72
C SER A 157 10.18 10.20 3.17
N SER A 158 11.42 10.12 3.68
CA SER A 158 11.71 10.63 5.02
C SER A 158 11.59 12.15 5.05
N ALA A 159 10.76 12.68 5.95
CA ALA A 159 10.67 14.14 6.19
C ALA A 159 11.94 14.72 6.82
N LEU A 160 12.80 13.87 7.41
CA LEU A 160 13.99 14.30 8.15
C LEU A 160 15.16 14.70 7.24
N ASN A 161 15.29 14.03 6.10
CA ASN A 161 16.40 14.23 5.16
C ASN A 161 16.05 13.96 3.69
N GLY A 162 14.82 13.55 3.37
CA GLY A 162 14.36 13.28 2.01
C GLY A 162 15.10 12.15 1.27
N ALA A 163 16.04 11.46 1.96
CA ALA A 163 17.01 10.59 1.31
C ALA A 163 16.54 9.13 1.16
N ALA A 164 15.68 8.62 2.04
CA ALA A 164 15.09 7.29 1.93
C ALA A 164 13.77 7.37 1.17
N ARG A 165 13.65 6.65 0.05
CA ARG A 165 12.47 6.67 -0.82
C ARG A 165 11.94 5.27 -1.08
N PHE A 166 10.69 5.05 -0.70
CA PHE A 166 9.92 3.86 -1.01
C PHE A 166 8.78 4.24 -1.94
N THR A 167 8.68 3.59 -3.10
CA THR A 167 7.57 3.79 -4.06
C THR A 167 6.78 2.49 -4.19
N PHE A 168 5.48 2.57 -3.94
CA PHE A 168 4.49 1.54 -4.19
C PHE A 168 3.76 1.87 -5.49
N GLY A 169 3.78 0.97 -6.47
CA GLY A 169 3.20 1.18 -7.80
C GLY A 169 1.67 1.12 -7.81
N ALA A 170 1.08 0.54 -6.77
CA ALA A 170 -0.32 0.08 -6.76
C ALA A 170 -0.62 -0.86 -7.94
N ASP A 171 -1.88 -1.15 -8.19
CA ASP A 171 -2.31 -1.90 -9.37
C ASP A 171 -2.23 -1.00 -10.59
N SER A 172 -1.51 -1.45 -11.60
CA SER A 172 -1.22 -0.62 -12.77
C SER A 172 -0.92 -1.45 -14.00
N GLY A 173 -1.50 -1.08 -15.12
CA GLY A 173 -0.95 -1.44 -16.43
C GLY A 173 0.39 -0.73 -16.68
N PRO A 174 1.09 -1.03 -17.79
CA PRO A 174 2.33 -0.38 -18.18
C PRO A 174 2.17 1.15 -18.24
N SER A 175 3.10 1.89 -17.60
CA SER A 175 2.97 3.35 -17.43
C SER A 175 4.31 4.09 -17.41
N ASP A 176 4.47 5.00 -18.35
CA ASP A 176 5.60 5.93 -18.35
C ASP A 176 5.53 6.95 -17.19
N ASP A 177 4.32 7.28 -16.75
CA ASP A 177 4.12 8.16 -15.59
C ASP A 177 4.59 7.48 -14.29
N LEU A 178 4.30 6.18 -14.13
CA LEU A 178 4.81 5.40 -13.01
C LEU A 178 6.33 5.32 -13.03
N VAL A 179 6.93 5.09 -14.19
CA VAL A 179 8.39 5.07 -14.36
C VAL A 179 9.01 6.41 -13.93
N ARG A 180 8.45 7.54 -14.41
CA ARG A 180 8.92 8.88 -14.02
C ARG A 180 8.73 9.17 -12.52
N PHE A 181 7.60 8.76 -11.96
CA PHE A 181 7.28 8.95 -10.56
C PHE A 181 8.23 8.18 -9.63
N ALA A 182 8.57 6.95 -10.01
CA ALA A 182 9.44 6.05 -9.26
C ALA A 182 10.94 6.31 -9.49
N ASP A 183 11.31 7.33 -10.29
CA ASP A 183 12.69 7.56 -10.71
C ASP A 183 13.66 7.65 -9.53
N GLY A 184 14.64 6.75 -9.48
CA GLY A 184 15.66 6.66 -8.43
C GLY A 184 15.14 6.18 -7.07
N ALA A 185 14.01 5.44 -7.01
CA ALA A 185 13.52 4.85 -5.78
C ALA A 185 14.55 3.90 -5.14
N ASP A 186 14.73 3.99 -3.82
CA ASP A 186 15.61 3.05 -3.10
C ASP A 186 14.96 1.67 -2.96
N LEU A 187 13.64 1.64 -2.82
CA LEU A 187 12.80 0.45 -2.90
C LEU A 187 11.59 0.75 -3.79
N LEU A 188 11.45 0.00 -4.87
CA LEU A 188 10.27 0.01 -5.72
C LEU A 188 9.51 -1.29 -5.52
N MET A 189 8.24 -1.18 -5.15
CA MET A 189 7.33 -2.31 -4.99
C MET A 189 6.28 -2.23 -6.08
N LEU A 190 6.26 -3.21 -6.97
CA LEU A 190 5.35 -3.29 -8.11
C LEU A 190 4.53 -4.56 -8.06
N GLU A 191 3.31 -4.47 -8.54
CA GLU A 191 2.50 -5.65 -8.81
C GLU A 191 3.13 -6.53 -9.89
N ALA A 192 2.79 -7.83 -9.87
CA ALA A 192 3.21 -8.82 -10.84
C ALA A 192 2.11 -9.88 -11.01
N THR A 193 0.89 -9.40 -11.21
CA THR A 193 -0.34 -10.19 -11.14
C THR A 193 -0.46 -11.19 -12.28
N LEU A 194 -0.05 -10.79 -13.49
CA LEU A 194 -0.34 -11.54 -14.70
C LEU A 194 0.82 -12.45 -15.14
N PRO A 195 0.56 -13.71 -15.49
CA PRO A 195 1.58 -14.56 -16.12
C PRO A 195 1.92 -14.11 -17.55
N THR A 196 0.97 -13.51 -18.25
CA THR A 196 1.12 -12.98 -19.61
C THR A 196 0.37 -11.66 -19.74
N PRO A 197 0.81 -10.74 -20.63
CA PRO A 197 0.10 -9.47 -20.83
C PRO A 197 -1.36 -9.66 -21.25
N GLU A 198 -2.25 -8.80 -20.78
CA GLU A 198 -3.63 -8.72 -21.29
C GLU A 198 -3.60 -8.44 -22.79
N SER A 199 -4.37 -9.20 -23.58
CA SER A 199 -4.42 -9.11 -25.04
C SER A 199 -5.49 -8.18 -25.56
N ASP A 200 -6.55 -7.97 -24.79
CA ASP A 200 -7.74 -7.24 -25.18
C ASP A 200 -8.11 -6.13 -24.16
N GLY A 201 -8.53 -4.98 -24.69
CA GLY A 201 -9.04 -3.89 -23.88
C GLY A 201 -7.97 -3.03 -23.20
N GLU A 202 -8.38 -2.32 -22.14
CA GLU A 202 -7.50 -1.50 -21.32
C GLU A 202 -6.66 -2.39 -20.41
N ARG A 203 -5.36 -2.12 -20.36
CA ARG A 203 -4.44 -2.86 -19.51
C ARG A 203 -4.44 -2.30 -18.10
N GLY A 204 -4.76 -3.15 -17.13
CA GLY A 204 -4.87 -2.78 -15.72
C GLY A 204 -3.79 -3.36 -14.82
N HIS A 205 -3.00 -4.33 -15.31
CA HIS A 205 -1.99 -5.04 -14.53
C HIS A 205 -0.68 -5.26 -15.28
N LEU A 206 0.40 -5.54 -14.51
CA LEU A 206 1.72 -5.89 -15.00
C LEU A 206 1.97 -7.40 -14.97
N THR A 207 2.86 -7.83 -15.84
CA THR A 207 3.57 -9.09 -15.70
C THR A 207 4.86 -8.90 -14.90
N PRO A 208 5.47 -9.96 -14.34
CA PRO A 208 6.78 -9.86 -13.70
C PRO A 208 7.88 -9.28 -14.61
N ALA A 209 7.86 -9.61 -15.90
CA ALA A 209 8.80 -9.08 -16.89
C ALA A 209 8.66 -7.56 -17.04
N GLU A 210 7.42 -7.06 -17.17
CA GLU A 210 7.13 -5.63 -17.26
C GLU A 210 7.47 -4.89 -15.97
N ALA A 211 7.24 -5.50 -14.79
CA ALA A 211 7.69 -4.92 -13.52
C ALA A 211 9.22 -4.75 -13.49
N GLY A 212 9.98 -5.72 -13.99
CA GLY A 212 11.44 -5.64 -14.15
C GLY A 212 11.87 -4.54 -15.12
N GLU A 213 11.16 -4.39 -16.25
CA GLU A 213 11.42 -3.32 -17.21
C GLU A 213 11.15 -1.93 -16.59
N HIS A 214 10.02 -1.76 -15.89
CA HIS A 214 9.68 -0.51 -15.19
C HIS A 214 10.75 -0.17 -14.14
N ALA A 215 11.21 -1.14 -13.36
CA ALA A 215 12.24 -0.93 -12.35
C ALA A 215 13.58 -0.47 -12.97
N THR A 216 13.94 -1.03 -14.13
CA THR A 216 15.15 -0.62 -14.88
C THR A 216 15.01 0.81 -15.40
N ARG A 217 13.91 1.13 -16.05
CA ARG A 217 13.64 2.45 -16.61
C ARG A 217 13.53 3.52 -15.51
N ALA A 218 12.95 3.17 -14.37
CA ALA A 218 12.89 4.02 -13.17
C ALA A 218 14.24 4.12 -12.43
N ARG A 219 15.28 3.41 -12.85
CA ARG A 219 16.57 3.39 -12.15
C ARG A 219 16.43 3.05 -10.66
N ALA A 220 15.47 2.19 -10.35
CA ALA A 220 15.25 1.73 -8.97
C ALA A 220 16.47 0.96 -8.45
N ARG A 221 16.71 0.97 -7.16
CA ARG A 221 17.85 0.24 -6.57
C ARG A 221 17.49 -1.19 -6.21
N ARG A 222 16.25 -1.42 -5.79
CA ARG A 222 15.70 -2.75 -5.45
C ARG A 222 14.27 -2.83 -5.93
N LEU A 223 13.87 -4.02 -6.39
CA LEU A 223 12.51 -4.34 -6.81
C LEU A 223 11.91 -5.40 -5.88
N VAL A 224 10.69 -5.16 -5.41
CA VAL A 224 9.85 -6.15 -4.74
C VAL A 224 8.63 -6.38 -5.63
N LEU A 225 8.40 -7.62 -6.03
CA LEU A 225 7.18 -8.04 -6.71
C LEU A 225 6.12 -8.33 -5.66
N THR A 226 4.93 -7.79 -5.83
CA THR A 226 3.77 -7.98 -4.95
C THR A 226 2.49 -8.17 -5.76
N HIS A 227 1.34 -8.23 -5.11
CA HIS A 227 0.04 -8.47 -5.75
C HIS A 227 0.10 -9.71 -6.66
N ILE A 228 0.64 -10.78 -6.08
CA ILE A 228 0.93 -12.04 -6.77
C ILE A 228 0.29 -13.19 -6.00
N SER A 229 -0.48 -14.03 -6.70
CA SER A 229 -1.13 -15.22 -6.13
C SER A 229 -0.12 -16.34 -5.85
N ASP A 230 -0.40 -17.19 -4.86
CA ASP A 230 0.32 -18.44 -4.61
C ASP A 230 0.12 -19.51 -5.73
N GLU A 231 -0.84 -19.28 -6.63
CA GLU A 231 -1.03 -20.07 -7.84
C GLU A 231 0.00 -19.74 -8.94
N LEU A 232 0.77 -18.66 -8.78
CA LEU A 232 1.87 -18.28 -9.67
C LEU A 232 3.22 -18.62 -9.05
N ASP A 233 4.06 -19.35 -9.80
CA ASP A 233 5.39 -19.75 -9.31
C ASP A 233 6.27 -18.53 -9.03
N GLU A 234 6.58 -18.30 -7.75
CA GLU A 234 7.41 -17.17 -7.28
C GLU A 234 8.82 -17.17 -7.89
N LEU A 235 9.42 -18.35 -8.09
CA LEU A 235 10.77 -18.45 -8.68
C LEU A 235 10.74 -18.07 -10.15
N TRP A 236 9.70 -18.51 -10.86
CA TRP A 236 9.47 -18.10 -12.24
C TRP A 236 9.23 -16.58 -12.33
N ALA A 237 8.34 -16.03 -11.52
CA ALA A 237 8.04 -14.59 -11.53
C ALA A 237 9.29 -13.76 -11.27
N LYS A 238 10.09 -14.15 -10.28
CA LYS A 238 11.38 -13.51 -10.00
C LYS A 238 12.33 -13.60 -11.21
N ALA A 239 12.48 -14.78 -11.81
CA ALA A 239 13.36 -14.98 -12.96
C ALA A 239 12.92 -14.16 -14.18
N GLU A 240 11.60 -13.99 -14.41
CA GLU A 240 11.07 -13.13 -15.48
C GLU A 240 11.47 -11.66 -15.27
N ALA A 241 11.31 -11.14 -14.05
CA ALA A 241 11.72 -9.76 -13.73
C ALA A 241 13.25 -9.56 -13.85
N GLU A 242 14.05 -10.55 -13.43
CA GLU A 242 15.52 -10.51 -13.50
C GLU A 242 16.07 -10.50 -14.94
N LYS A 243 15.27 -10.87 -15.95
CA LYS A 243 15.66 -10.71 -17.35
C LYS A 243 15.87 -9.24 -17.74
N PHE A 244 15.10 -8.36 -17.12
CA PHE A 244 15.08 -6.92 -17.44
C PHE A 244 15.72 -6.05 -16.35
N PHE A 245 15.66 -6.43 -15.07
CA PHE A 245 16.21 -5.66 -13.96
C PHE A 245 17.46 -6.33 -13.39
N ARG A 246 18.58 -5.59 -13.32
CA ARG A 246 19.87 -6.10 -12.83
C ARG A 246 20.10 -5.86 -11.33
N GLY A 247 19.25 -5.08 -10.69
CA GLY A 247 19.27 -4.91 -9.22
C GLY A 247 18.67 -6.10 -8.50
N PRO A 248 18.71 -6.09 -7.15
CA PRO A 248 18.09 -7.14 -6.34
C PRO A 248 16.57 -7.21 -6.57
N VAL A 249 16.05 -8.41 -6.89
CA VAL A 249 14.62 -8.72 -7.02
C VAL A 249 14.21 -9.69 -5.91
N THR A 250 13.11 -9.38 -5.25
CA THR A 250 12.45 -10.30 -4.30
C THR A 250 10.96 -10.36 -4.58
N VAL A 251 10.31 -11.48 -4.24
CA VAL A 251 8.85 -11.58 -4.20
C VAL A 251 8.40 -11.32 -2.77
N ALA A 252 7.37 -10.50 -2.60
CA ALA A 252 6.81 -10.17 -1.30
C ALA A 252 6.29 -11.44 -0.61
N ARG A 253 6.56 -11.54 0.69
CA ARG A 253 5.99 -12.58 1.56
C ARG A 253 5.47 -11.94 2.83
N GLU A 254 4.36 -12.41 3.33
CA GLU A 254 3.80 -11.90 4.56
C GLU A 254 4.79 -12.04 5.72
N GLY A 255 4.90 -11.00 6.54
CA GLY A 255 5.89 -10.88 7.59
C GLY A 255 7.29 -10.47 7.13
N ALA A 256 7.56 -10.43 5.82
CA ALA A 256 8.84 -9.92 5.32
C ALA A 256 8.99 -8.43 5.64
N VAL A 257 10.22 -8.05 6.00
CA VAL A 257 10.59 -6.67 6.36
C VAL A 257 11.64 -6.15 5.40
N TYR A 258 11.40 -4.98 4.85
CA TYR A 258 12.33 -4.26 3.98
C TYR A 258 12.79 -2.98 4.66
N GLU A 259 14.09 -2.86 4.90
CA GLU A 259 14.69 -1.61 5.38
C GLU A 259 15.09 -0.72 4.19
N VAL A 260 14.72 0.56 4.25
CA VAL A 260 15.14 1.59 3.30
C VAL A 260 16.07 2.56 4.04
N PRO A 261 17.39 2.29 4.02
CA PRO A 261 18.36 3.09 4.76
C PRO A 261 18.54 4.48 4.13
N VAL A 262 18.83 5.44 4.99
CA VAL A 262 19.30 6.76 4.56
C VAL A 262 20.68 6.61 3.92
N GLN A 263 20.84 7.10 2.70
CA GLN A 263 22.12 7.06 2.02
C GLN A 263 22.95 8.33 2.28
N ALA A 264 24.18 8.15 2.76
CA ALA A 264 25.10 9.26 3.04
C ALA A 264 25.40 10.14 1.82
N SER A 265 25.25 9.62 0.60
CA SER A 265 25.53 10.35 -0.65
C SER A 265 24.44 11.34 -1.09
N ARG A 266 23.33 11.43 -0.40
CA ARG A 266 22.25 12.40 -0.67
C ARG A 266 22.21 13.56 0.33
N LEU A 267 23.14 13.63 1.25
CA LEU A 267 23.28 14.82 2.10
C LEU A 267 23.88 15.95 1.22
N PRO A 268 23.24 17.12 1.14
CA PRO A 268 23.87 18.28 0.53
C PRO A 268 25.18 18.59 1.25
N ALA A 269 26.22 18.92 0.49
CA ALA A 269 27.52 19.33 1.01
C ALA A 269 27.41 20.67 1.75
#